data_22e38094c567f2b8a6665b0eddeaaf3f
#
_entry.id   22e38094c567f2b8a6665b0eddeaaf3f
#
_cell.length_a   1.000
_cell.length_b   1.000
_cell.length_c   1.000
_cell.angle_alpha   90.00
_cell.angle_beta   90.00
_cell.angle_gamma   90.00
#
_symmetry.space_group_name_H-M   'P 1'
#
loop_
_entity.id
_entity.type
_entity.pdbx_description
1 polymer ?
#
loop_
_entity_poly.entity_id
_entity_poly.type
_entity_poly.pdbx_seq_one_letter_code
_entity_poly.pdbx_strand_id
1 'polypeptide(L)'
;MLSTLTAAALWLSGSSELSVLAKATLLLIASLVTVKLARRSRASVRHLVIATSFAALIALPILVASIPAIAIEMPAAPAAVQRSVPEAAPSVPAAAAAAVSSAAARVAPGLSAAQWLRAVWAAGAIAFLIPVVSALWRLSMIRRTGLPVAWHRAELARLADARGVSLPVELLEHEAVPGPMTFGIGRPVIVLPLDAREWSEAELRRALMHEIEHIQRGDWLMQIMARTVAAFYWFHPLVWTAWRRLCLEAERSCDDAVVLSEERTDYAEQLVLLAQRMSATPVQPMLGMANRSDLSTRVTAVLDDRLKRGRAGFAFAAGTIAAVALVVLTVAPVRAIAKQANESEIKRAKLAALEAEARAAAQNLQGDERAAVLRKIEEEKLAVERRQLEFKVRRDEPRKVRALDRALYEAANEGDFDGVKETVAAGANPSAIIYGDGSPLIGAARSGRADIAKYLLDQGADPNGVVEGDGSPLIAAAGHGKLDQVRMLVERGADVNLAVEGDENPLMNAAEQGHLAIVQFLVEKGADIHAKIYSEKYPRGGEWRTAISQARKNGHMDVVRYLQSRGAVE
;
A
#
# COMPACT_ATOMS: atom_id res chain seq x y z
N MET A 1 23.48 12.82 -2.12
CA MET A 1 22.48 12.81 -1.03
C MET A 1 21.04 12.80 -1.55
N LEU A 2 20.63 13.68 -2.48
CA LEU A 2 19.27 13.65 -3.06
C LEU A 2 18.99 12.33 -3.82
N SER A 3 19.93 11.86 -4.62
CA SER A 3 19.81 10.60 -5.38
C SER A 3 19.70 9.34 -4.52
N THR A 4 20.34 9.32 -3.36
CA THR A 4 20.24 8.21 -2.40
C THR A 4 18.87 8.21 -1.69
N LEU A 5 18.32 9.39 -1.39
CA LEU A 5 16.99 9.51 -0.79
C LEU A 5 15.89 9.12 -1.77
N THR A 6 16.00 9.49 -3.05
CA THR A 6 15.03 9.09 -4.08
C THR A 6 15.07 7.57 -4.33
N ALA A 7 16.26 6.97 -4.40
CA ALA A 7 16.41 5.53 -4.54
C ALA A 7 15.81 4.77 -3.34
N ALA A 8 16.04 5.27 -2.12
CA ALA A 8 15.45 4.70 -0.91
C ALA A 8 13.92 4.82 -0.91
N ALA A 9 13.36 5.97 -1.29
CA ALA A 9 11.92 6.18 -1.38
C ALA A 9 11.25 5.24 -2.40
N LEU A 10 11.87 5.07 -3.58
CA LEU A 10 11.41 4.14 -4.61
C LEU A 10 11.45 2.69 -4.12
N TRP A 11 12.56 2.30 -3.47
CA TRP A 11 12.70 0.94 -2.91
C TRP A 11 11.67 0.65 -1.82
N LEU A 12 11.44 1.59 -0.89
CA LEU A 12 10.43 1.49 0.18
C LEU A 12 9.00 1.47 -0.36
N SER A 13 8.75 2.08 -1.51
CA SER A 13 7.43 2.08 -2.17
C SER A 13 7.20 0.86 -3.07
N GLY A 14 8.23 0.04 -3.30
CA GLY A 14 8.18 -1.14 -4.16
C GLY A 14 7.28 -2.27 -3.63
N SER A 15 7.03 -2.31 -2.30
CA SER A 15 6.05 -3.22 -1.70
C SER A 15 5.13 -2.49 -0.75
N SER A 16 3.88 -2.96 -0.61
CA SER A 16 2.90 -2.41 0.33
C SER A 16 3.38 -2.54 1.77
N GLU A 17 4.03 -3.65 2.12
CA GLU A 17 4.54 -3.94 3.45
C GLU A 17 5.66 -2.97 3.86
N LEU A 18 6.63 -2.72 2.98
CA LEU A 18 7.71 -1.75 3.24
C LEU A 18 7.18 -0.32 3.33
N SER A 19 6.20 0.03 2.48
CA SER A 19 5.55 1.34 2.53
C SER A 19 4.83 1.57 3.86
N VAL A 20 4.06 0.60 4.35
CA VAL A 20 3.39 0.66 5.66
C VAL A 20 4.42 0.79 6.79
N LEU A 21 5.50 0.01 6.74
CA LEU A 21 6.55 0.05 7.76
C LEU A 21 7.25 1.41 7.82
N ALA A 22 7.60 1.98 6.66
CA ALA A 22 8.23 3.30 6.59
C ALA A 22 7.31 4.40 7.15
N LYS A 23 6.02 4.39 6.78
CA LYS A 23 5.01 5.34 7.28
C LYS A 23 4.78 5.18 8.79
N ALA A 24 4.71 3.94 9.28
CA ALA A 24 4.61 3.64 10.71
C ALA A 24 5.83 4.18 11.49
N THR A 25 7.03 3.98 10.94
CA THR A 25 8.28 4.51 11.53
C THR A 25 8.25 6.03 11.63
N LEU A 26 7.87 6.73 10.56
CA LEU A 26 7.77 8.20 10.54
C LEU A 26 6.74 8.72 11.54
N LEU A 27 5.57 8.08 11.61
CA LEU A 27 4.51 8.42 12.56
C LEU A 27 4.99 8.27 14.01
N LEU A 28 5.67 7.17 14.32
CA LEU A 28 6.21 6.92 15.66
C LEU A 28 7.32 7.92 16.03
N ILE A 29 8.23 8.23 15.11
CA ILE A 29 9.27 9.24 15.32
C ILE A 29 8.61 10.59 15.61
N ALA A 30 7.66 11.02 14.79
CA ALA A 30 6.94 12.29 14.97
C ALA A 30 6.23 12.33 16.33
N SER A 31 5.55 11.25 16.73
CA SER A 31 4.87 11.14 18.01
C SER A 31 5.85 11.25 19.19
N LEU A 32 6.93 10.47 19.18
CA LEU A 32 7.92 10.47 20.26
C LEU A 32 8.66 11.81 20.37
N VAL A 33 8.98 12.45 19.24
CA VAL A 33 9.56 13.79 19.19
C VAL A 33 8.59 14.82 19.77
N THR A 34 7.31 14.77 19.36
CA THR A 34 6.27 15.67 19.89
C THR A 34 6.15 15.53 21.41
N VAL A 35 6.12 14.30 21.93
CA VAL A 35 6.07 14.04 23.37
C VAL A 35 7.33 14.57 24.09
N LYS A 36 8.52 14.42 23.48
CA LYS A 36 9.76 14.96 24.03
C LYS A 36 9.76 16.49 24.07
N LEU A 37 9.27 17.14 23.03
CA LEU A 37 9.11 18.60 22.97
C LEU A 37 8.06 19.09 23.97
N ALA A 38 6.97 18.34 24.12
CA ALA A 38 5.88 18.62 25.06
C ALA A 38 6.18 18.20 26.51
N ARG A 39 7.44 17.98 26.89
CA ARG A 39 7.82 17.52 28.25
C ARG A 39 7.32 18.38 29.41
N ARG A 40 7.08 19.67 29.15
CA ARG A 40 6.51 20.64 30.12
C ARG A 40 4.97 20.71 30.08
N SER A 41 4.31 20.02 29.16
CA SER A 41 2.87 19.94 29.10
C SER A 41 2.32 18.91 30.10
N ARG A 42 0.98 18.90 30.24
CA ARG A 42 0.27 17.93 31.10
C ARG A 42 0.54 16.49 30.63
N ALA A 43 0.61 15.54 31.57
CA ALA A 43 0.79 14.12 31.26
C ALA A 43 -0.33 13.59 30.35
N SER A 44 -1.58 14.02 30.59
CA SER A 44 -2.74 13.69 29.77
C SER A 44 -2.61 14.09 28.30
N VAL A 45 -1.94 15.22 28.02
CA VAL A 45 -1.65 15.68 26.64
C VAL A 45 -0.67 14.73 25.94
N ARG A 46 0.42 14.37 26.63
CA ARG A 46 1.45 13.47 26.10
C ARG A 46 0.91 12.06 25.90
N HIS A 47 0.10 11.57 26.84
CA HIS A 47 -0.61 10.31 26.69
C HIS A 47 -1.50 10.28 25.44
N LEU A 48 -2.31 11.33 25.24
CA LEU A 48 -3.22 11.44 24.09
C LEU A 48 -2.47 11.37 22.74
N VAL A 49 -1.35 12.08 22.63
CA VAL A 49 -0.52 12.07 21.40
C VAL A 49 -0.03 10.66 21.06
N ILE A 50 0.40 9.90 22.06
CA ILE A 50 0.85 8.53 21.82
C ILE A 50 -0.32 7.61 21.53
N ALA A 51 -1.43 7.72 22.29
CA ALA A 51 -2.63 6.90 22.11
C ALA A 51 -3.22 7.05 20.70
N THR A 52 -3.32 8.30 20.20
CA THR A 52 -3.80 8.55 18.84
C THR A 52 -2.85 7.99 17.77
N SER A 53 -1.55 7.94 18.05
CA SER A 53 -0.57 7.31 17.15
C SER A 53 -0.75 5.79 17.08
N PHE A 54 -1.07 5.13 18.19
CA PHE A 54 -1.40 3.70 18.17
C PHE A 54 -2.70 3.41 17.41
N ALA A 55 -3.72 4.24 17.55
CA ALA A 55 -4.94 4.14 16.74
C ALA A 55 -4.63 4.30 15.24
N ALA A 56 -3.76 5.26 14.91
CA ALA A 56 -3.30 5.48 13.55
C ALA A 56 -2.52 4.29 12.97
N LEU A 57 -1.70 3.61 13.78
CA LEU A 57 -0.97 2.39 13.36
C LEU A 57 -1.91 1.22 13.03
N ILE A 58 -3.08 1.13 13.66
CA ILE A 58 -4.12 0.16 13.28
C ILE A 58 -4.79 0.56 11.97
N ALA A 59 -5.13 1.83 11.81
CA ALA A 59 -5.82 2.34 10.62
C ALA A 59 -4.93 2.33 9.37
N LEU A 60 -3.62 2.54 9.52
CA LEU A 60 -2.68 2.72 8.42
C LEU A 60 -2.68 1.57 7.40
N PRO A 61 -2.52 0.28 7.76
CA PRO A 61 -2.54 -0.81 6.79
C PRO A 61 -3.90 -0.95 6.10
N ILE A 62 -5.00 -0.70 6.82
CA ILE A 62 -6.36 -0.74 6.27
C ILE A 62 -6.53 0.36 5.22
N LEU A 63 -6.11 1.59 5.52
CA LEU A 63 -6.22 2.72 4.59
C LEU A 63 -5.32 2.55 3.37
N VAL A 64 -4.10 2.03 3.55
CA VAL A 64 -3.19 1.72 2.42
C VAL A 64 -3.79 0.66 1.48
N ALA A 65 -4.55 -0.29 2.02
CA ALA A 65 -5.21 -1.33 1.23
C ALA A 65 -6.53 -0.87 0.58
N SER A 66 -7.22 0.13 1.18
CA SER A 66 -8.58 0.54 0.76
C SER A 66 -8.61 1.78 -0.12
N ILE A 67 -7.61 2.67 -0.02
CA ILE A 67 -7.57 3.93 -0.76
C ILE A 67 -6.68 3.76 -2.00
N PRO A 68 -7.14 4.20 -3.20
CA PRO A 68 -6.32 4.21 -4.40
C PRO A 68 -5.00 4.96 -4.17
N ALA A 69 -3.89 4.38 -4.66
CA ALA A 69 -2.58 4.98 -4.46
C ALA A 69 -2.43 6.28 -5.26
N ILE A 70 -2.01 7.35 -4.59
CA ILE A 70 -1.58 8.60 -5.22
C ILE A 70 -0.10 8.45 -5.57
N ALA A 71 0.18 8.30 -6.88
CA ALA A 71 1.53 8.15 -7.39
C ALA A 71 2.27 9.49 -7.41
N ILE A 72 3.42 9.56 -6.75
CA ILE A 72 4.35 10.70 -6.85
C ILE A 72 5.52 10.24 -7.71
N GLU A 73 5.64 10.81 -8.92
CA GLU A 73 6.77 10.54 -9.82
C GLU A 73 8.06 11.11 -9.24
N MET A 74 9.04 10.24 -9.04
CA MET A 74 10.38 10.62 -8.61
C MET A 74 11.40 10.35 -9.71
N PRO A 75 12.40 11.25 -9.93
CA PRO A 75 13.44 11.01 -10.90
C PRO A 75 14.18 9.71 -10.57
N ALA A 76 14.15 8.74 -11.48
CA ALA A 76 14.94 7.53 -11.36
C ALA A 76 16.43 7.89 -11.46
N ALA A 77 17.26 7.33 -10.60
CA ALA A 77 18.70 7.39 -10.82
C ALA A 77 19.02 6.76 -12.19
N PRO A 78 19.92 7.35 -13.01
CA PRO A 78 20.31 6.75 -14.26
C PRO A 78 20.75 5.31 -14.00
N ALA A 79 20.04 4.35 -14.61
CA ALA A 79 20.41 2.95 -14.53
C ALA A 79 21.86 2.83 -15.02
N ALA A 80 22.75 2.40 -14.17
CA ALA A 80 24.08 2.02 -14.59
C ALA A 80 23.90 0.99 -15.71
N VAL A 81 24.34 1.33 -16.91
CA VAL A 81 24.32 0.45 -18.08
C VAL A 81 25.05 -0.81 -17.65
N GLN A 82 24.30 -1.85 -17.30
CA GLN A 82 24.86 -3.18 -17.17
C GLN A 82 25.40 -3.53 -18.54
N ARG A 83 26.71 -3.43 -18.71
CA ARG A 83 27.39 -4.01 -19.85
C ARG A 83 27.01 -5.50 -19.85
N SER A 84 26.11 -5.88 -20.74
CA SER A 84 25.95 -7.27 -21.11
C SER A 84 27.31 -7.71 -21.68
N VAL A 85 28.08 -8.39 -20.88
CA VAL A 85 29.21 -9.18 -21.37
C VAL A 85 28.60 -10.19 -22.33
N PRO A 86 29.03 -10.29 -23.57
CA PRO A 86 28.58 -11.34 -24.47
C PRO A 86 29.04 -12.66 -23.81
N GLU A 87 28.12 -13.38 -23.23
CA GLU A 87 28.33 -14.73 -22.74
C GLU A 87 28.52 -15.61 -23.98
N ALA A 88 29.77 -15.98 -24.23
CA ALA A 88 30.10 -16.99 -25.23
C ALA A 88 29.42 -18.28 -24.79
N ALA A 89 28.31 -18.63 -25.46
CA ALA A 89 27.54 -19.82 -25.17
C ALA A 89 28.40 -21.07 -25.41
N PRO A 90 28.65 -21.92 -24.42
CA PRO A 90 29.09 -23.27 -24.67
C PRO A 90 27.89 -24.03 -25.25
N SER A 91 28.05 -24.59 -26.42
CA SER A 91 27.08 -25.44 -27.10
C SER A 91 26.90 -26.74 -26.30
N VAL A 92 25.93 -26.76 -25.39
CA VAL A 92 25.49 -28.02 -24.72
C VAL A 92 24.47 -28.69 -25.65
N PRO A 93 24.61 -30.00 -25.96
CA PRO A 93 23.64 -30.71 -26.81
C PRO A 93 22.23 -30.64 -26.23
N ALA A 94 21.24 -30.33 -27.04
CA ALA A 94 19.84 -30.13 -26.68
C ALA A 94 19.20 -31.26 -25.86
N ALA A 95 19.72 -32.49 -25.99
CA ALA A 95 19.28 -33.66 -25.24
C ALA A 95 19.65 -33.61 -23.74
N ALA A 96 20.76 -32.96 -23.36
CA ALA A 96 21.17 -32.81 -21.97
C ALA A 96 20.38 -31.70 -21.25
N ALA A 97 20.03 -30.62 -21.97
CA ALA A 97 19.19 -29.55 -21.43
C ALA A 97 17.75 -30.01 -21.13
N ALA A 98 17.18 -30.90 -21.95
CA ALA A 98 15.86 -31.46 -21.75
C ALA A 98 15.81 -32.41 -20.52
N ALA A 99 16.88 -33.16 -20.27
CA ALA A 99 16.96 -34.08 -19.10
C ALA A 99 17.13 -33.32 -17.78
N VAL A 100 17.85 -32.20 -17.76
CA VAL A 100 17.99 -31.34 -16.57
C VAL A 100 16.69 -30.59 -16.28
N SER A 101 15.98 -30.13 -17.31
CA SER A 101 14.69 -29.45 -17.16
C SER A 101 13.58 -30.36 -16.63
N SER A 102 13.58 -31.66 -17.04
CA SER A 102 12.57 -32.63 -16.55
C SER A 102 12.83 -33.11 -15.12
N ALA A 103 14.08 -33.05 -14.64
CA ALA A 103 14.42 -33.38 -13.26
C ALA A 103 14.13 -32.22 -12.29
N ALA A 104 14.27 -30.99 -12.74
CA ALA A 104 13.92 -29.77 -11.97
C ALA A 104 12.40 -29.60 -11.76
N ALA A 105 11.59 -30.20 -12.64
CA ALA A 105 10.11 -30.08 -12.57
C ALA A 105 9.44 -30.96 -11.49
N ARG A 106 10.20 -31.73 -10.69
CA ARG A 106 9.64 -32.59 -9.62
C ARG A 106 9.96 -32.13 -8.19
N VAL A 107 10.61 -31.00 -8.01
CA VAL A 107 10.73 -30.37 -6.69
C VAL A 107 9.44 -29.59 -6.46
N ALA A 108 8.64 -30.02 -5.45
CA ALA A 108 7.50 -29.24 -5.00
C ALA A 108 7.94 -27.78 -4.80
N PRO A 109 7.17 -26.77 -5.28
CA PRO A 109 7.60 -25.39 -5.19
C PRO A 109 7.81 -25.02 -3.73
N GLY A 110 9.06 -24.92 -3.31
CA GLY A 110 9.41 -24.41 -1.99
C GLY A 110 8.84 -23.00 -1.84
N LEU A 111 8.41 -22.62 -0.62
CA LEU A 111 7.90 -21.30 -0.34
C LEU A 111 8.89 -20.24 -0.82
N SER A 112 8.40 -19.23 -1.52
CA SER A 112 9.21 -18.08 -1.93
C SER A 112 9.74 -17.32 -0.71
N ALA A 113 10.82 -16.57 -0.85
CA ALA A 113 11.38 -15.76 0.23
C ALA A 113 10.34 -14.81 0.85
N ALA A 114 9.44 -14.26 0.05
CA ALA A 114 8.34 -13.41 0.52
C ALA A 114 7.31 -14.19 1.36
N GLN A 115 7.00 -15.44 0.98
CA GLN A 115 6.12 -16.30 1.76
C GLN A 115 6.76 -16.70 3.09
N TRP A 116 8.05 -17.03 3.10
CA TRP A 116 8.81 -17.28 4.32
C TRP A 116 8.81 -16.07 5.25
N LEU A 117 9.06 -14.87 4.74
CA LEU A 117 9.03 -13.63 5.52
C LEU A 117 7.68 -13.39 6.16
N ARG A 118 6.58 -13.57 5.42
CA ARG A 118 5.21 -13.46 5.95
C ARG A 118 4.91 -14.53 7.00
N ALA A 119 5.38 -15.76 6.81
CA ALA A 119 5.21 -16.84 7.78
C ALA A 119 5.94 -16.54 9.10
N VAL A 120 7.19 -16.07 9.04
CA VAL A 120 7.97 -15.64 10.22
C VAL A 120 7.28 -14.47 10.92
N TRP A 121 6.81 -13.47 10.16
CA TRP A 121 6.06 -12.35 10.71
C TRP A 121 4.78 -12.82 11.43
N ALA A 122 3.99 -13.69 10.80
CA ALA A 122 2.76 -14.22 11.37
C ALA A 122 3.02 -15.05 12.64
N ALA A 123 4.05 -15.91 12.63
CA ALA A 123 4.45 -16.69 13.78
C ALA A 123 4.87 -15.78 14.96
N GLY A 124 5.64 -14.73 14.68
CA GLY A 124 5.99 -13.71 15.67
C GLY A 124 4.76 -13.00 16.22
N ALA A 125 3.85 -12.52 15.37
CA ALA A 125 2.62 -11.87 15.79
C ALA A 125 1.77 -12.77 16.69
N ILE A 126 1.60 -14.04 16.33
CA ILE A 126 0.88 -15.04 17.15
C ILE A 126 1.58 -15.20 18.50
N ALA A 127 2.91 -15.39 18.51
CA ALA A 127 3.68 -15.55 19.75
C ALA A 127 3.50 -14.37 20.71
N PHE A 128 3.45 -13.13 20.20
CA PHE A 128 3.23 -11.92 21.01
C PHE A 128 1.75 -11.67 21.36
N LEU A 129 0.79 -12.26 20.63
CA LEU A 129 -0.63 -12.23 20.99
C LEU A 129 -0.99 -13.22 22.11
N ILE A 130 -0.29 -14.35 22.22
CA ILE A 130 -0.53 -15.34 23.29
C ILE A 130 -0.53 -14.70 24.69
N PRO A 131 0.48 -13.89 25.09
CA PRO A 131 0.46 -13.22 26.39
C PRO A 131 -0.74 -12.29 26.58
N VAL A 132 -1.21 -11.62 25.52
CA VAL A 132 -2.39 -10.74 25.58
C VAL A 132 -3.65 -11.56 25.87
N VAL A 133 -3.86 -12.63 25.10
CA VAL A 133 -5.00 -13.53 25.26
C VAL A 133 -4.99 -14.20 26.64
N SER A 134 -3.82 -14.68 27.08
CA SER A 134 -3.67 -15.29 28.41
C SER A 134 -3.96 -14.31 29.54
N ALA A 135 -3.54 -13.05 29.40
CA ALA A 135 -3.84 -12.01 30.36
C ALA A 135 -5.35 -11.70 30.41
N LEU A 136 -6.01 -11.58 29.26
CA LEU A 136 -7.47 -11.39 29.19
C LEU A 136 -8.24 -12.56 29.84
N TRP A 137 -7.77 -13.78 29.60
CA TRP A 137 -8.34 -14.96 30.24
C TRP A 137 -8.16 -14.92 31.76
N ARG A 138 -6.97 -14.60 32.29
CA ARG A 138 -6.68 -14.45 33.71
C ARG A 138 -7.57 -13.37 34.35
N LEU A 139 -7.71 -12.20 33.70
CA LEU A 139 -8.59 -11.13 34.18
C LEU A 139 -10.06 -11.56 34.22
N SER A 140 -10.51 -12.36 33.24
CA SER A 140 -11.83 -12.97 33.26
C SER A 140 -12.02 -13.92 34.45
N MET A 141 -10.99 -14.71 34.79
CA MET A 141 -11.01 -15.58 35.97
C MET A 141 -11.05 -14.77 37.26
N ILE A 142 -10.22 -13.73 37.43
CA ILE A 142 -10.22 -12.83 38.58
C ILE A 142 -11.62 -12.21 38.79
N ARG A 143 -12.27 -11.78 37.73
CA ARG A 143 -13.63 -11.23 37.83
C ARG A 143 -14.65 -12.26 38.31
N ARG A 144 -14.49 -13.55 37.91
CA ARG A 144 -15.42 -14.63 38.32
C ARG A 144 -15.19 -15.12 39.74
N THR A 145 -13.95 -15.07 40.20
CA THR A 145 -13.55 -15.60 41.52
C THR A 145 -13.36 -14.52 42.59
N GLY A 146 -13.29 -13.26 42.19
CA GLY A 146 -13.15 -12.13 43.11
C GLY A 146 -14.33 -11.95 44.04
N LEU A 147 -14.03 -11.60 45.27
CA LEU A 147 -15.03 -11.38 46.33
C LEU A 147 -15.59 -9.95 46.24
N PRO A 148 -16.90 -9.75 46.13
CA PRO A 148 -17.49 -8.41 46.08
C PRO A 148 -17.25 -7.65 47.39
N VAL A 149 -16.75 -6.41 47.27
CA VAL A 149 -16.52 -5.51 48.39
C VAL A 149 -17.76 -4.65 48.63
N ALA A 150 -18.36 -4.78 49.80
CA ALA A 150 -19.54 -4.00 50.18
C ALA A 150 -19.20 -2.75 51.00
N TRP A 151 -18.12 -2.79 51.77
CA TRP A 151 -17.79 -1.82 52.84
C TRP A 151 -17.39 -0.42 52.36
N HIS A 152 -16.99 -0.20 51.09
CA HIS A 152 -16.72 1.14 50.52
C HIS A 152 -17.49 1.44 49.24
N ARG A 153 -18.58 0.74 48.96
CA ARG A 153 -19.37 0.93 47.73
C ARG A 153 -19.93 2.35 47.60
N ALA A 154 -20.39 2.95 48.72
CA ALA A 154 -20.92 4.31 48.70
C ALA A 154 -19.83 5.37 48.42
N GLU A 155 -18.61 5.17 48.94
CA GLU A 155 -17.48 6.04 48.68
C GLU A 155 -17.02 5.92 47.21
N LEU A 156 -16.92 4.71 46.69
CA LEU A 156 -16.61 4.46 45.29
C LEU A 156 -17.62 5.17 44.37
N ALA A 157 -18.92 5.05 44.65
CA ALA A 157 -19.98 5.71 43.88
C ALA A 157 -19.82 7.23 43.91
N ARG A 158 -19.58 7.84 45.08
CA ARG A 158 -19.33 9.29 45.20
C ARG A 158 -18.11 9.75 44.42
N LEU A 159 -17.00 9.00 44.49
CA LEU A 159 -15.78 9.31 43.80
C LEU A 159 -15.94 9.17 42.25
N ALA A 160 -16.66 8.15 41.81
CA ALA A 160 -16.97 7.93 40.39
C ALA A 160 -17.85 9.05 39.84
N ASP A 161 -18.93 9.42 40.55
CA ASP A 161 -19.81 10.53 40.16
C ASP A 161 -19.06 11.87 40.10
N ALA A 162 -18.24 12.16 41.12
CA ALA A 162 -17.42 13.37 41.17
C ALA A 162 -16.41 13.47 39.99
N ARG A 163 -16.02 12.35 39.41
CA ARG A 163 -15.12 12.27 38.27
C ARG A 163 -15.84 12.13 36.94
N GLY A 164 -17.19 12.06 36.93
CA GLY A 164 -18.02 11.94 35.73
C GLY A 164 -18.01 10.54 35.11
N VAL A 165 -17.78 9.50 35.92
CA VAL A 165 -17.89 8.11 35.48
C VAL A 165 -19.33 7.66 35.69
N SER A 166 -20.10 7.54 34.61
CA SER A 166 -21.51 7.15 34.60
C SER A 166 -21.73 5.61 34.58
N LEU A 167 -20.67 4.85 34.31
CA LEU A 167 -20.74 3.39 34.27
C LEU A 167 -20.73 2.80 35.67
N PRO A 168 -21.51 1.74 35.94
CA PRO A 168 -21.46 1.03 37.21
C PRO A 168 -20.10 0.35 37.37
N VAL A 169 -19.33 0.77 38.39
CA VAL A 169 -18.02 0.22 38.72
C VAL A 169 -18.19 -0.90 39.75
N GLU A 170 -17.72 -2.11 39.42
CA GLU A 170 -17.66 -3.22 40.35
C GLU A 170 -16.39 -3.10 41.22
N LEU A 171 -16.49 -3.35 42.52
CA LEU A 171 -15.35 -3.41 43.44
C LEU A 171 -15.18 -4.83 43.94
N LEU A 172 -14.02 -5.42 43.68
CA LEU A 172 -13.69 -6.80 44.06
C LEU A 172 -12.40 -6.83 44.88
N GLU A 173 -12.24 -7.87 45.70
CA GLU A 173 -10.97 -8.27 46.31
C GLU A 173 -10.52 -9.61 45.74
N HIS A 174 -9.20 -9.77 45.55
CA HIS A 174 -8.65 -11.02 45.05
C HIS A 174 -7.19 -11.23 45.50
N GLU A 175 -6.87 -12.46 45.97
CA GLU A 175 -5.54 -12.83 46.47
C GLU A 175 -4.41 -12.77 45.41
N ALA A 176 -4.74 -13.02 44.16
CA ALA A 176 -3.75 -13.02 43.07
C ALA A 176 -3.35 -11.60 42.59
N VAL A 177 -3.92 -10.55 43.19
CA VAL A 177 -3.65 -9.17 42.79
C VAL A 177 -2.72 -8.53 43.82
N PRO A 178 -1.48 -8.13 43.42
CA PRO A 178 -0.49 -7.60 44.36
C PRO A 178 -0.68 -6.11 44.67
N GLY A 179 -1.62 -5.43 44.05
CA GLY A 179 -1.95 -4.03 44.22
C GLY A 179 -3.26 -3.69 43.53
N PRO A 180 -3.84 -2.50 43.77
CA PRO A 180 -5.04 -2.05 43.09
C PRO A 180 -4.87 -2.12 41.57
N MET A 181 -5.92 -2.51 40.87
CA MET A 181 -5.92 -2.53 39.43
C MET A 181 -7.33 -2.40 38.85
N THR A 182 -7.39 -1.83 37.64
CA THR A 182 -8.64 -1.63 36.92
C THR A 182 -8.62 -2.34 35.59
N PHE A 183 -9.76 -2.94 35.20
CA PHE A 183 -9.97 -3.47 33.85
C PHE A 183 -11.46 -3.46 33.46
N GLY A 184 -11.73 -3.70 32.16
CA GLY A 184 -13.07 -3.74 31.58
C GLY A 184 -13.49 -2.44 30.89
N ILE A 185 -14.29 -2.54 29.79
CA ILE A 185 -14.73 -1.40 28.98
C ILE A 185 -16.16 -0.98 29.34
N GLY A 186 -17.15 -1.85 29.13
CA GLY A 186 -18.57 -1.52 29.37
C GLY A 186 -19.03 -1.76 30.80
N ARG A 187 -18.29 -2.57 31.56
CA ARG A 187 -18.50 -2.85 32.96
C ARG A 187 -17.14 -2.86 33.65
N PRO A 188 -16.61 -1.70 34.02
CA PRO A 188 -15.31 -1.59 34.66
C PRO A 188 -15.30 -2.21 36.03
N VAL A 189 -14.18 -2.83 36.36
CA VAL A 189 -13.95 -3.49 37.66
C VAL A 189 -12.69 -2.90 38.27
N ILE A 190 -12.74 -2.54 39.54
CA ILE A 190 -11.57 -2.26 40.37
C ILE A 190 -11.35 -3.47 41.25
N VAL A 191 -10.13 -4.02 41.25
CA VAL A 191 -9.75 -5.13 42.11
C VAL A 191 -8.72 -4.64 43.12
N LEU A 192 -8.98 -4.90 44.37
CA LEU A 192 -8.09 -4.61 45.50
C LEU A 192 -7.37 -5.88 45.96
N PRO A 193 -6.14 -5.77 46.43
CA PRO A 193 -5.48 -6.86 47.14
C PRO A 193 -6.13 -7.11 48.50
N LEU A 194 -5.94 -8.30 49.07
CA LEU A 194 -6.59 -8.67 50.34
C LEU A 194 -6.14 -7.81 51.52
N ASP A 195 -4.90 -7.31 51.50
CA ASP A 195 -4.36 -6.42 52.56
C ASP A 195 -4.95 -5.00 52.49
N ALA A 196 -5.73 -4.68 51.45
CA ALA A 196 -6.43 -3.39 51.38
C ALA A 196 -7.43 -3.16 52.55
N ARG A 197 -7.83 -4.21 53.22
CA ARG A 197 -8.66 -4.13 54.47
C ARG A 197 -7.93 -3.48 55.65
N GLU A 198 -6.61 -3.51 55.63
CA GLU A 198 -5.75 -2.94 56.68
C GLU A 198 -5.32 -1.50 56.36
N TRP A 199 -5.66 -1.00 55.16
CA TRP A 199 -5.31 0.35 54.73
C TRP A 199 -6.15 1.39 55.48
N SER A 200 -5.55 2.54 55.70
CA SER A 200 -6.30 3.69 56.21
C SER A 200 -7.34 4.17 55.16
N GLU A 201 -8.38 4.83 55.62
CA GLU A 201 -9.42 5.40 54.73
C GLU A 201 -8.79 6.35 53.69
N ALA A 202 -7.76 7.12 54.06
CA ALA A 202 -7.06 8.03 53.17
C ALA A 202 -6.26 7.28 52.11
N GLU A 203 -5.54 6.21 52.47
CA GLU A 203 -4.80 5.37 51.50
C GLU A 203 -5.74 4.71 50.50
N LEU A 204 -6.85 4.13 50.99
CA LEU A 204 -7.83 3.49 50.11
C LEU A 204 -8.49 4.51 49.19
N ARG A 205 -8.86 5.68 49.69
CA ARG A 205 -9.44 6.75 48.90
C ARG A 205 -8.51 7.19 47.79
N ARG A 206 -7.21 7.43 48.05
CA ARG A 206 -6.22 7.79 47.06
C ARG A 206 -6.05 6.70 46.00
N ALA A 207 -6.04 5.43 46.41
CA ALA A 207 -6.00 4.29 45.49
C ALA A 207 -7.24 4.22 44.58
N LEU A 208 -8.44 4.34 45.15
CA LEU A 208 -9.68 4.36 44.38
C LEU A 208 -9.74 5.54 43.39
N MET A 209 -9.29 6.71 43.83
CA MET A 209 -9.22 7.89 42.93
C MET A 209 -8.29 7.65 41.74
N HIS A 210 -7.16 7.01 41.97
CA HIS A 210 -6.20 6.63 40.90
C HIS A 210 -6.85 5.67 39.90
N GLU A 211 -7.50 4.60 40.39
CA GLU A 211 -8.15 3.58 39.56
C GLU A 211 -9.36 4.12 38.80
N ILE A 212 -10.16 5.01 39.41
CA ILE A 212 -11.31 5.66 38.76
C ILE A 212 -10.81 6.55 37.58
N GLU A 213 -9.65 7.19 37.73
CA GLU A 213 -9.09 8.01 36.64
C GLU A 213 -8.71 7.17 35.42
N HIS A 214 -8.20 5.93 35.62
CA HIS A 214 -7.98 4.96 34.55
C HIS A 214 -9.29 4.59 33.83
N ILE A 215 -10.38 4.38 34.58
CA ILE A 215 -11.71 4.07 34.03
C ILE A 215 -12.19 5.23 33.16
N GLN A 216 -12.16 6.44 33.71
CA GLN A 216 -12.68 7.63 33.06
C GLN A 216 -11.96 7.94 31.76
N ARG A 217 -10.65 7.67 31.68
CA ARG A 217 -9.82 7.89 30.51
C ARG A 217 -9.87 6.73 29.49
N GLY A 218 -10.44 5.59 29.87
CA GLY A 218 -10.46 4.40 29.03
C GLY A 218 -9.07 3.79 28.80
N ASP A 219 -8.15 3.95 29.76
CA ASP A 219 -6.74 3.52 29.63
C ASP A 219 -6.63 2.02 29.34
N TRP A 220 -7.54 1.21 29.86
CA TRP A 220 -7.56 -0.23 29.62
C TRP A 220 -7.75 -0.57 28.13
N LEU A 221 -8.66 0.12 27.43
CA LEU A 221 -8.84 -0.04 25.98
C LEU A 221 -7.58 0.36 25.24
N MET A 222 -6.98 1.49 25.63
CA MET A 222 -5.74 1.96 25.02
C MET A 222 -4.59 0.98 25.21
N GLN A 223 -4.51 0.32 26.36
CA GLN A 223 -3.52 -0.71 26.67
C GLN A 223 -3.68 -1.95 25.77
N ILE A 224 -4.90 -2.46 25.62
CA ILE A 224 -5.16 -3.61 24.72
C ILE A 224 -4.80 -3.24 23.28
N MET A 225 -5.24 -2.08 22.83
CA MET A 225 -4.94 -1.58 21.49
C MET A 225 -3.42 -1.48 21.26
N ALA A 226 -2.69 -0.86 22.19
CA ALA A 226 -1.25 -0.71 22.10
C ALA A 226 -0.50 -2.06 22.13
N ARG A 227 -0.97 -3.01 22.95
CA ARG A 227 -0.42 -4.38 23.01
C ARG A 227 -0.67 -5.14 21.73
N THR A 228 -1.86 -5.00 21.15
CA THR A 228 -2.20 -5.62 19.86
C THR A 228 -1.31 -5.05 18.76
N VAL A 229 -1.13 -3.74 18.69
CA VAL A 229 -0.19 -3.11 17.75
C VAL A 229 1.23 -3.63 17.97
N ALA A 230 1.68 -3.71 19.24
CA ALA A 230 3.01 -4.23 19.55
C ALA A 230 3.20 -5.69 19.14
N ALA A 231 2.14 -6.50 19.15
CA ALA A 231 2.17 -7.88 18.65
C ALA A 231 2.31 -7.94 17.12
N PHE A 232 1.62 -7.10 16.36
CA PHE A 232 1.75 -7.05 14.89
C PHE A 232 3.08 -6.44 14.43
N TYR A 233 3.59 -5.44 15.17
CA TYR A 233 4.87 -4.78 14.93
C TYR A 233 5.96 -5.27 15.91
N TRP A 234 5.94 -6.55 16.30
CA TRP A 234 6.79 -7.13 17.34
C TRP A 234 8.28 -6.88 17.14
N PHE A 235 8.72 -6.80 15.89
CA PHE A 235 10.11 -6.56 15.49
C PHE A 235 10.50 -5.08 15.49
N HIS A 236 9.54 -4.14 15.71
CA HIS A 236 9.78 -2.72 15.54
C HIS A 236 10.12 -2.02 16.89
N PRO A 237 11.37 -1.58 17.13
CA PRO A 237 11.80 -1.10 18.44
C PRO A 237 11.07 0.16 18.92
N LEU A 238 10.67 1.06 17.98
CA LEU A 238 9.96 2.29 18.35
C LEU A 238 8.55 2.01 18.86
N VAL A 239 7.91 0.92 18.45
CA VAL A 239 6.58 0.54 18.97
C VAL A 239 6.68 0.19 20.45
N TRP A 240 7.69 -0.58 20.86
CA TRP A 240 7.95 -0.91 22.25
C TRP A 240 8.31 0.32 23.10
N THR A 241 9.09 1.24 22.54
CA THR A 241 9.43 2.52 23.19
C THR A 241 8.18 3.38 23.38
N ALA A 242 7.35 3.51 22.35
CA ALA A 242 6.10 4.26 22.40
C ALA A 242 5.10 3.63 23.38
N TRP A 243 4.99 2.29 23.40
CA TRP A 243 4.13 1.59 24.34
C TRP A 243 4.56 1.82 25.81
N ARG A 244 5.85 1.67 26.13
CA ARG A 244 6.36 1.98 27.48
C ARG A 244 6.06 3.42 27.87
N ARG A 245 6.24 4.35 26.93
CA ARG A 245 5.95 5.76 27.17
C ARG A 245 4.45 6.02 27.37
N LEU A 246 3.58 5.35 26.61
CA LEU A 246 2.12 5.40 26.79
C LEU A 246 1.72 5.00 28.23
N CYS A 247 2.25 3.87 28.71
CA CYS A 247 2.01 3.39 30.08
C CYS A 247 2.44 4.42 31.12
N LEU A 248 3.67 4.94 31.01
CA LEU A 248 4.20 5.91 31.96
C LEU A 248 3.38 7.21 31.99
N GLU A 249 2.95 7.72 30.82
CA GLU A 249 2.15 8.96 30.78
C GLU A 249 0.70 8.71 31.27
N ALA A 250 0.18 7.48 31.14
CA ALA A 250 -1.09 7.08 31.75
C ALA A 250 -1.00 7.16 33.28
N GLU A 251 0.00 6.50 33.88
CA GLU A 251 0.23 6.52 35.33
C GLU A 251 0.40 7.95 35.84
N ARG A 252 1.26 8.75 35.20
CA ARG A 252 1.49 10.15 35.60
C ARG A 252 0.25 11.02 35.53
N SER A 253 -0.64 10.74 34.58
CA SER A 253 -1.91 11.45 34.48
C SER A 253 -2.90 11.07 35.60
N CYS A 254 -2.90 9.80 36.02
CA CYS A 254 -3.69 9.37 37.17
C CYS A 254 -3.11 9.91 38.50
N ASP A 255 -1.76 9.92 38.63
CA ASP A 255 -1.09 10.58 39.75
C ASP A 255 -1.43 12.07 39.84
N ASP A 256 -1.39 12.78 38.69
CA ASP A 256 -1.76 14.20 38.61
C ASP A 256 -3.20 14.44 39.13
N ALA A 257 -4.14 13.52 38.87
CA ALA A 257 -5.52 13.64 39.31
C ALA A 257 -5.67 13.43 40.83
N VAL A 258 -4.86 12.57 41.43
CA VAL A 258 -4.84 12.38 42.91
C VAL A 258 -4.24 13.60 43.59
N VAL A 259 -3.09 14.08 43.10
CA VAL A 259 -2.34 15.22 43.67
C VAL A 259 -3.11 16.54 43.61
N LEU A 260 -4.10 16.67 42.72
CA LEU A 260 -4.97 17.85 42.69
C LEU A 260 -5.93 17.97 43.89
N SER A 261 -6.17 16.87 44.63
CA SER A 261 -7.11 16.79 45.72
C SER A 261 -6.51 16.27 47.03
N GLU A 262 -5.29 15.75 47.01
CA GLU A 262 -4.61 15.13 48.15
C GLU A 262 -3.20 15.69 48.34
N GLU A 263 -2.64 15.56 49.55
CA GLU A 263 -1.27 15.97 49.86
C GLU A 263 -0.24 15.15 49.05
N ARG A 264 0.73 15.86 48.46
CA ARG A 264 1.71 15.26 47.56
C ARG A 264 2.69 14.34 48.27
N THR A 265 3.15 14.73 49.43
CA THR A 265 4.09 13.97 50.24
C THR A 265 3.49 12.64 50.69
N ASP A 266 2.26 12.65 51.19
CA ASP A 266 1.56 11.46 51.62
C ASP A 266 1.29 10.50 50.47
N TYR A 267 0.94 11.06 49.29
CA TYR A 267 0.72 10.24 48.11
C TYR A 267 2.03 9.66 47.56
N ALA A 268 3.12 10.43 47.55
CA ALA A 268 4.43 9.95 47.16
C ALA A 268 4.92 8.81 48.06
N GLU A 269 4.73 8.95 49.38
CA GLU A 269 5.03 7.90 50.36
C GLU A 269 4.20 6.64 50.12
N GLN A 270 2.90 6.78 49.91
CA GLN A 270 2.01 5.67 49.57
C GLN A 270 2.46 4.93 48.29
N LEU A 271 2.88 5.65 47.21
CA LEU A 271 3.39 5.03 46.02
C LEU A 271 4.64 4.18 46.26
N VAL A 272 5.54 4.65 47.14
CA VAL A 272 6.74 3.90 47.52
C VAL A 272 6.39 2.66 48.32
N LEU A 273 5.50 2.78 49.31
CA LEU A 273 5.04 1.66 50.15
C LEU A 273 4.32 0.60 49.31
N LEU A 274 3.43 1.02 48.42
CA LEU A 274 2.73 0.10 47.51
C LEU A 274 3.70 -0.66 46.62
N ALA A 275 4.71 0.01 46.03
CA ALA A 275 5.74 -0.63 45.22
C ALA A 275 6.61 -1.61 46.04
N GLN A 276 6.87 -1.34 47.30
CA GLN A 276 7.58 -2.27 48.20
C GLN A 276 6.74 -3.54 48.44
N ARG A 277 5.46 -3.39 48.74
CA ARG A 277 4.50 -4.51 48.93
C ARG A 277 4.43 -5.38 47.64
N MET A 278 4.26 -4.75 46.47
CA MET A 278 4.24 -5.45 45.17
C MET A 278 5.55 -6.18 44.84
N SER A 279 6.69 -5.69 45.35
CA SER A 279 8.00 -6.32 45.11
C SER A 279 8.24 -7.57 45.95
N ALA A 280 7.55 -7.71 47.07
CA ALA A 280 7.65 -8.85 47.98
C ALA A 280 6.84 -10.08 47.50
N THR A 281 5.94 -9.91 46.55
CA THR A 281 5.10 -10.98 46.00
C THR A 281 5.71 -11.56 44.71
N PRO A 282 5.93 -12.89 44.60
CA PRO A 282 6.51 -13.53 43.44
C PRO A 282 5.56 -13.63 42.22
N VAL A 283 4.45 -12.90 42.25
CA VAL A 283 3.44 -12.92 41.20
C VAL A 283 3.96 -12.17 39.97
N GLN A 284 4.02 -12.86 38.84
CA GLN A 284 4.39 -12.26 37.56
C GLN A 284 3.47 -11.07 37.23
N PRO A 285 4.00 -9.96 36.71
CA PRO A 285 3.21 -8.80 36.39
C PRO A 285 2.19 -9.15 35.31
N MET A 286 0.94 -9.30 35.70
CA MET A 286 -0.19 -9.31 34.78
C MET A 286 -0.28 -7.92 34.16
N LEU A 287 -0.20 -7.77 32.86
CA LEU A 287 -0.35 -6.50 32.13
C LEU A 287 0.23 -5.25 32.86
N GLY A 288 1.00 -5.48 33.92
CA GLY A 288 1.40 -4.51 34.92
C GLY A 288 2.30 -3.41 34.38
N MET A 289 1.89 -2.20 34.62
CA MET A 289 2.50 -0.94 34.25
C MET A 289 3.68 -0.54 35.15
N ALA A 290 3.90 -1.24 36.26
CA ALA A 290 4.89 -0.87 37.26
C ALA A 290 6.26 -1.48 37.00
N ASN A 291 7.12 -0.74 36.29
CA ASN A 291 8.56 -1.00 36.27
C ASN A 291 9.22 -0.15 37.36
N ARG A 292 10.23 -0.69 38.07
CA ARG A 292 10.96 0.05 39.13
C ARG A 292 11.54 1.39 38.64
N SER A 293 11.99 1.47 37.38
CA SER A 293 12.47 2.72 36.76
C SER A 293 11.36 3.76 36.61
N ASP A 294 10.10 3.33 36.47
CA ASP A 294 8.97 4.23 36.27
C ASP A 294 8.49 4.82 37.60
N LEU A 295 8.63 4.07 38.72
CA LEU A 295 8.30 4.56 40.05
C LEU A 295 9.07 5.82 40.44
N SER A 296 10.41 5.82 40.29
CA SER A 296 11.21 6.99 40.60
C SER A 296 10.80 8.22 39.78
N THR A 297 10.42 7.99 38.51
CA THR A 297 9.93 9.02 37.59
C THR A 297 8.55 9.53 38.02
N ARG A 298 7.66 8.67 38.52
CA ARG A 298 6.33 9.02 39.05
C ARG A 298 6.47 9.84 40.33
N VAL A 299 7.21 9.33 41.32
CA VAL A 299 7.43 10.01 42.61
C VAL A 299 8.06 11.39 42.39
N THR A 300 9.10 11.50 41.53
CA THR A 300 9.69 12.79 41.19
C THR A 300 8.67 13.74 40.56
N ALA A 301 7.79 13.24 39.69
CA ALA A 301 6.76 14.05 39.04
C ALA A 301 5.66 14.48 40.02
N VAL A 302 5.29 13.63 40.99
CA VAL A 302 4.31 13.94 42.07
C VAL A 302 4.83 15.10 42.92
N LEU A 303 6.12 15.10 43.26
CA LEU A 303 6.76 16.11 44.12
C LEU A 303 7.13 17.41 43.37
N ASP A 304 7.16 17.42 42.03
CA ASP A 304 7.55 18.60 41.24
C ASP A 304 6.39 19.60 41.12
N ASP A 305 6.54 20.77 41.74
CA ASP A 305 5.57 21.88 41.71
C ASP A 305 5.47 22.61 40.39
N ARG A 306 6.47 22.45 39.51
CA ARG A 306 6.57 23.20 38.26
C ARG A 306 5.76 22.55 37.12
N LEU A 307 5.29 21.33 37.31
CA LEU A 307 4.55 20.59 36.30
C LEU A 307 3.12 21.08 36.19
N LYS A 308 2.66 21.29 34.96
CA LYS A 308 1.25 21.56 34.67
C LYS A 308 0.43 20.28 34.83
N ARG A 309 -0.57 20.28 35.72
CA ARG A 309 -1.43 19.13 36.04
C ARG A 309 -2.81 19.27 35.44
N GLY A 310 -3.55 18.17 35.42
CA GLY A 310 -4.94 18.10 35.03
C GLY A 310 -5.15 17.54 33.62
N ARG A 311 -6.41 17.50 33.20
CA ARG A 311 -6.85 16.85 31.97
C ARG A 311 -6.55 17.68 30.74
N ALA A 312 -6.33 17.02 29.59
CA ALA A 312 -6.33 17.67 28.30
C ALA A 312 -7.74 18.24 28.02
N GLY A 313 -7.82 19.51 27.60
CA GLY A 313 -9.11 20.09 27.23
C GLY A 313 -9.71 19.39 26.00
N PHE A 314 -11.04 19.34 25.92
CA PHE A 314 -11.77 18.69 24.83
C PHE A 314 -11.36 19.21 23.45
N ALA A 315 -11.24 20.53 23.28
CA ALA A 315 -10.82 21.13 22.01
C ALA A 315 -9.42 20.68 21.59
N PHE A 316 -8.48 20.56 22.55
CA PHE A 316 -7.14 20.06 22.28
C PHE A 316 -7.17 18.58 21.89
N ALA A 317 -7.97 17.77 22.59
CA ALA A 317 -8.12 16.35 22.28
C ALA A 317 -8.69 16.14 20.87
N ALA A 318 -9.78 16.82 20.55
CA ALA A 318 -10.40 16.79 19.22
C ALA A 318 -9.43 17.27 18.13
N GLY A 319 -8.71 18.35 18.37
CA GLY A 319 -7.69 18.87 17.44
C GLY A 319 -6.53 17.90 17.21
N THR A 320 -6.06 17.23 18.26
CA THR A 320 -4.97 16.22 18.13
C THR A 320 -5.44 15.01 17.32
N ILE A 321 -6.64 14.50 17.60
CA ILE A 321 -7.24 13.38 16.85
C ILE A 321 -7.42 13.77 15.38
N ALA A 322 -7.98 14.94 15.11
CA ALA A 322 -8.18 15.45 13.75
C ALA A 322 -6.86 15.63 13.00
N ALA A 323 -5.83 16.19 13.65
CA ALA A 323 -4.50 16.37 13.05
C ALA A 323 -3.85 15.03 12.69
N VAL A 324 -3.89 14.04 13.60
CA VAL A 324 -3.32 12.71 13.33
C VAL A 324 -4.12 12.00 12.23
N ALA A 325 -5.46 12.07 12.25
CA ALA A 325 -6.31 11.51 11.21
C ALA A 325 -6.00 12.14 9.84
N LEU A 326 -5.85 13.46 9.76
CA LEU A 326 -5.50 14.17 8.53
C LEU A 326 -4.13 13.72 8.01
N VAL A 327 -3.12 13.62 8.87
CA VAL A 327 -1.79 13.13 8.49
C VAL A 327 -1.87 11.69 7.94
N VAL A 328 -2.62 10.81 8.59
CA VAL A 328 -2.75 9.43 8.14
C VAL A 328 -3.50 9.36 6.81
N LEU A 329 -4.61 10.09 6.64
CA LEU A 329 -5.38 10.11 5.40
C LEU A 329 -4.60 10.68 4.22
N THR A 330 -3.73 11.66 4.45
CA THR A 330 -2.90 12.25 3.38
C THR A 330 -1.68 11.40 3.05
N VAL A 331 -1.07 10.74 4.03
CA VAL A 331 0.16 9.95 3.85
C VAL A 331 -0.14 8.50 3.43
N ALA A 332 -1.26 7.92 3.88
CA ALA A 332 -1.59 6.52 3.60
C ALA A 332 -1.61 6.19 2.09
N PRO A 333 -2.28 6.97 1.21
CA PRO A 333 -2.37 6.66 -0.22
C PRO A 333 -1.10 6.99 -1.00
N VAL A 334 -0.12 7.72 -0.45
CA VAL A 334 1.06 8.17 -1.19
C VAL A 334 2.00 7.00 -1.50
N ARG A 335 2.35 6.84 -2.79
CA ARG A 335 3.40 5.93 -3.26
C ARG A 335 4.38 6.69 -4.15
N ALA A 336 5.68 6.49 -3.94
CA ALA A 336 6.70 6.94 -4.87
C ALA A 336 6.78 5.92 -6.03
N ILE A 337 6.69 6.41 -7.26
CA ILE A 337 6.93 5.63 -8.46
C ILE A 337 8.14 6.22 -9.19
N ALA A 338 8.94 5.37 -9.82
CA ALA A 338 9.97 5.85 -10.71
C ALA A 338 9.30 6.58 -11.86
N LYS A 339 9.72 7.82 -12.13
CA LYS A 339 9.33 8.49 -13.35
C LYS A 339 9.76 7.60 -14.50
N GLN A 340 8.80 7.01 -15.22
CA GLN A 340 9.12 6.29 -16.43
C GLN A 340 9.82 7.30 -17.35
N ALA A 341 11.06 6.97 -17.74
CA ALA A 341 11.74 7.79 -18.72
C ALA A 341 10.82 7.88 -19.94
N ASN A 342 10.41 9.09 -20.27
CA ASN A 342 9.52 9.32 -21.41
C ASN A 342 10.19 8.66 -22.63
N GLU A 343 9.40 8.04 -23.49
CA GLU A 343 9.92 7.35 -24.70
C GLU A 343 10.92 8.22 -25.48
N SER A 344 10.70 9.53 -25.44
CA SER A 344 11.63 10.53 -25.99
C SER A 344 12.97 10.60 -25.23
N GLU A 345 12.99 10.40 -23.90
CA GLU A 345 14.23 10.39 -23.10
C GLU A 345 15.01 9.09 -23.30
N ILE A 346 14.32 7.96 -23.42
CA ILE A 346 14.92 6.65 -23.74
C ILE A 346 15.51 6.69 -25.14
N LYS A 347 14.78 7.25 -26.12
CA LYS A 347 15.28 7.44 -27.49
C LYS A 347 16.48 8.37 -27.54
N ARG A 348 16.48 9.48 -26.79
CA ARG A 348 17.64 10.38 -26.65
C ARG A 348 18.85 9.70 -26.02
N ALA A 349 18.65 8.94 -24.96
CA ALA A 349 19.73 8.21 -24.28
C ALA A 349 20.32 7.12 -25.19
N LYS A 350 19.49 6.39 -25.95
CA LYS A 350 19.92 5.42 -26.94
C LYS A 350 20.68 6.09 -28.08
N LEU A 351 20.18 7.22 -28.57
CA LEU A 351 20.85 7.99 -29.63
C LEU A 351 22.22 8.50 -29.17
N ALA A 352 22.30 9.07 -27.96
CA ALA A 352 23.58 9.54 -27.40
C ALA A 352 24.57 8.39 -27.18
N ALA A 353 24.11 7.20 -26.79
CA ALA A 353 24.95 6.01 -26.68
C ALA A 353 25.46 5.54 -28.03
N LEU A 354 24.62 5.48 -29.05
CA LEU A 354 24.99 5.16 -30.43
C LEU A 354 25.96 6.19 -31.04
N GLU A 355 25.74 7.49 -30.76
CA GLU A 355 26.69 8.55 -31.17
C GLU A 355 28.05 8.38 -30.51
N ALA A 356 28.10 8.04 -29.22
CA ALA A 356 29.35 7.83 -28.51
C ALA A 356 30.12 6.60 -29.05
N GLU A 357 29.40 5.52 -29.34
CA GLU A 357 29.96 4.29 -29.92
C GLU A 357 30.46 4.52 -31.35
N ALA A 358 29.67 5.20 -32.18
CA ALA A 358 30.04 5.52 -33.55
C ALA A 358 31.19 6.52 -33.60
N ARG A 359 31.28 7.50 -32.67
CA ARG A 359 32.44 8.40 -32.57
C ARG A 359 33.70 7.66 -32.13
N ALA A 360 33.56 6.69 -31.18
CA ALA A 360 34.67 5.84 -30.76
C ALA A 360 35.18 4.96 -31.93
N ALA A 361 34.28 4.38 -32.71
CA ALA A 361 34.63 3.61 -33.92
C ALA A 361 35.30 4.50 -34.96
N ALA A 362 34.82 5.74 -35.15
CA ALA A 362 35.40 6.71 -36.11
C ALA A 362 36.80 7.21 -35.70
N GLN A 363 37.22 7.04 -34.45
CA GLN A 363 38.59 7.37 -34.01
C GLN A 363 39.66 6.50 -34.67
N ASN A 364 39.29 5.30 -35.07
CA ASN A 364 40.18 4.32 -35.71
C ASN A 364 40.20 4.42 -37.25
N LEU A 365 39.37 5.30 -37.84
CA LEU A 365 39.24 5.50 -39.27
C LEU A 365 40.04 6.75 -39.70
N GLN A 366 40.62 6.72 -40.91
CA GLN A 366 41.39 7.85 -41.48
C GLN A 366 40.71 8.39 -42.73
N GLY A 367 40.88 9.71 -42.98
CA GLY A 367 40.48 10.35 -44.25
C GLY A 367 38.95 10.39 -44.47
N ASP A 368 38.55 10.08 -45.70
CA ASP A 368 37.18 10.22 -46.19
C ASP A 368 36.16 9.29 -45.52
N GLU A 369 36.59 8.13 -45.06
CA GLU A 369 35.72 7.18 -44.36
C GLU A 369 35.24 7.75 -43.02
N ARG A 370 36.11 8.42 -42.26
CA ARG A 370 35.76 9.09 -41.01
C ARG A 370 34.74 10.22 -41.24
N ALA A 371 34.96 11.00 -42.32
CA ALA A 371 34.06 12.09 -42.68
C ALA A 371 32.66 11.58 -43.09
N ALA A 372 32.57 10.42 -43.75
CA ALA A 372 31.31 9.81 -44.16
C ALA A 372 30.50 9.30 -42.94
N VAL A 373 31.15 8.64 -41.99
CA VAL A 373 30.51 8.15 -40.76
C VAL A 373 29.98 9.32 -39.92
N LEU A 374 30.76 10.39 -39.75
CA LEU A 374 30.34 11.57 -38.99
C LEU A 374 29.15 12.29 -39.65
N ARG A 375 29.12 12.40 -40.99
CA ARG A 375 27.97 12.97 -41.72
C ARG A 375 26.69 12.16 -41.51
N LYS A 376 26.79 10.84 -41.56
CA LYS A 376 25.62 9.96 -41.36
C LYS A 376 25.03 10.08 -39.94
N ILE A 377 25.89 10.23 -38.93
CA ILE A 377 25.46 10.48 -37.54
C ILE A 377 24.71 11.81 -37.43
N GLU A 378 25.22 12.87 -38.08
CA GLU A 378 24.60 14.20 -38.04
C GLU A 378 23.25 14.23 -38.79
N GLU A 379 23.13 13.50 -39.93
CA GLU A 379 21.87 13.35 -40.67
C GLU A 379 20.80 12.61 -39.85
N GLU A 380 21.16 11.52 -39.16
CA GLU A 380 20.22 10.79 -38.28
C GLU A 380 19.77 11.65 -37.09
N LYS A 381 20.70 12.43 -36.52
CA LYS A 381 20.38 13.36 -35.42
C LYS A 381 19.39 14.42 -35.86
N LEU A 382 19.61 15.07 -36.99
CA LEU A 382 18.71 16.06 -37.58
C LEU A 382 17.33 15.45 -37.90
N ALA A 383 17.27 14.20 -38.35
CA ALA A 383 16.01 13.51 -38.64
C ALA A 383 15.21 13.26 -37.33
N VAL A 384 15.88 12.88 -36.21
CA VAL A 384 15.25 12.69 -34.90
C VAL A 384 14.79 14.02 -34.31
N GLU A 385 15.59 15.08 -34.40
CA GLU A 385 15.23 16.42 -33.94
C GLU A 385 14.03 16.98 -34.73
N ARG A 386 13.98 16.78 -36.02
CA ARG A 386 12.86 17.19 -36.88
C ARG A 386 11.57 16.49 -36.49
N ARG A 387 11.60 15.16 -36.26
CA ARG A 387 10.45 14.38 -35.76
C ARG A 387 9.99 14.85 -34.36
N GLN A 388 10.93 15.22 -33.47
CA GLN A 388 10.59 15.75 -32.15
C GLN A 388 9.93 17.13 -32.22
N LEU A 389 10.39 17.99 -33.15
CA LEU A 389 9.80 19.31 -33.37
C LEU A 389 8.37 19.17 -33.90
N GLU A 390 8.14 18.27 -34.85
CA GLU A 390 6.82 17.97 -35.40
C GLU A 390 5.88 17.45 -34.31
N PHE A 391 6.36 16.57 -33.40
CA PHE A 391 5.57 16.07 -32.27
C PHE A 391 5.25 17.18 -31.25
N LYS A 392 6.20 18.10 -30.99
CA LYS A 392 6.01 19.23 -30.08
C LYS A 392 5.02 20.25 -30.63
N VAL A 393 5.08 20.54 -31.93
CA VAL A 393 4.14 21.42 -32.63
C VAL A 393 2.73 20.84 -32.57
N ARG A 394 2.55 19.52 -32.77
CA ARG A 394 1.25 18.84 -32.66
C ARG A 394 0.67 18.86 -31.21
N ARG A 395 1.54 18.82 -30.20
CA ARG A 395 1.09 18.82 -28.77
C ARG A 395 0.60 20.19 -28.31
N ASP A 396 1.13 21.26 -28.87
CA ASP A 396 0.85 22.65 -28.47
C ASP A 396 -0.25 23.32 -29.34
N GLU A 397 -0.89 22.55 -30.27
CA GLU A 397 -2.02 23.04 -31.07
C GLU A 397 -3.30 23.30 -30.19
N PRO A 398 -4.02 24.40 -30.48
CA PRO A 398 -5.06 24.87 -29.56
C PRO A 398 -6.32 23.99 -29.52
N ARG A 399 -7.12 24.16 -28.47
CA ARG A 399 -8.39 23.49 -28.12
C ARG A 399 -9.33 23.10 -29.27
N LYS A 400 -9.24 23.78 -30.42
CA LYS A 400 -10.06 23.53 -31.62
C LYS A 400 -9.75 22.22 -32.31
N VAL A 401 -8.47 21.82 -32.34
CA VAL A 401 -8.00 20.55 -32.96
C VAL A 401 -8.48 19.37 -32.12
N ARG A 402 -8.42 19.45 -30.79
CA ARG A 402 -8.92 18.37 -29.90
C ARG A 402 -10.43 18.14 -30.02
N ALA A 403 -11.21 19.19 -30.31
CA ALA A 403 -12.65 19.06 -30.55
C ALA A 403 -12.94 18.33 -31.87
N LEU A 404 -12.16 18.60 -32.92
CA LEU A 404 -12.25 17.92 -34.22
C LEU A 404 -11.84 16.44 -34.11
N ASP A 405 -10.77 16.14 -33.36
CA ASP A 405 -10.32 14.76 -33.14
C ASP A 405 -11.38 13.93 -32.42
N ARG A 406 -12.06 14.53 -31.43
CA ARG A 406 -13.17 13.89 -30.72
C ARG A 406 -14.38 13.67 -31.64
N ALA A 407 -14.74 14.67 -32.44
CA ALA A 407 -15.81 14.55 -33.42
C ALA A 407 -15.49 13.47 -34.46
N LEU A 408 -14.23 13.34 -34.89
CA LEU A 408 -13.79 12.28 -35.79
C LEU A 408 -13.96 10.88 -35.14
N TYR A 409 -13.59 10.73 -33.86
CA TYR A 409 -13.79 9.49 -33.13
C TYR A 409 -15.29 9.14 -33.02
N GLU A 410 -16.12 10.11 -32.62
CA GLU A 410 -17.56 9.93 -32.47
C GLU A 410 -18.19 9.49 -33.81
N ALA A 411 -17.90 10.19 -34.92
CA ALA A 411 -18.37 9.84 -36.25
C ALA A 411 -17.92 8.43 -36.68
N ALA A 412 -16.66 8.07 -36.41
CA ALA A 412 -16.14 6.75 -36.74
C ALA A 412 -16.79 5.64 -35.90
N ASN A 413 -17.04 5.89 -34.62
CA ASN A 413 -17.68 4.94 -33.71
C ASN A 413 -19.18 4.75 -34.00
N GLU A 414 -19.88 5.82 -34.42
CA GLU A 414 -21.28 5.78 -34.84
C GLU A 414 -21.47 5.22 -36.25
N GLY A 415 -20.37 5.14 -37.02
CA GLY A 415 -20.41 4.65 -38.40
C GLY A 415 -20.85 5.71 -39.39
N ASP A 416 -20.76 6.98 -39.04
CA ASP A 416 -21.05 8.12 -39.93
C ASP A 416 -19.86 8.43 -40.87
N PHE A 417 -19.90 7.88 -42.08
CA PHE A 417 -18.80 8.04 -43.03
C PHE A 417 -18.65 9.46 -43.57
N ASP A 418 -19.78 10.19 -43.68
CA ASP A 418 -19.70 11.56 -44.20
C ASP A 418 -19.16 12.50 -43.12
N GLY A 419 -19.56 12.32 -41.83
CA GLY A 419 -18.96 12.99 -40.71
C GLY A 419 -17.47 12.72 -40.53
N VAL A 420 -17.02 11.49 -40.80
CA VAL A 420 -15.57 11.13 -40.83
C VAL A 420 -14.83 11.94 -41.92
N LYS A 421 -15.36 12.00 -43.13
CA LYS A 421 -14.75 12.78 -44.22
C LYS A 421 -14.68 14.26 -43.92
N GLU A 422 -15.78 14.82 -43.40
CA GLU A 422 -15.88 16.24 -43.05
C GLU A 422 -14.87 16.61 -41.93
N THR A 423 -14.78 15.81 -40.90
CA THR A 423 -13.86 16.06 -39.77
C THR A 423 -12.40 15.93 -40.21
N VAL A 424 -12.05 14.91 -41.00
CA VAL A 424 -10.68 14.76 -41.58
C VAL A 424 -10.36 15.93 -42.50
N ALA A 425 -11.28 16.35 -43.37
CA ALA A 425 -11.09 17.51 -44.26
C ALA A 425 -10.95 18.83 -43.45
N ALA A 426 -11.57 18.94 -42.28
CA ALA A 426 -11.42 20.07 -41.36
C ALA A 426 -10.10 20.04 -40.56
N GLY A 427 -9.26 19.00 -40.74
CA GLY A 427 -7.95 18.87 -40.09
C GLY A 427 -7.90 18.02 -38.84
N ALA A 428 -8.91 17.17 -38.60
CA ALA A 428 -8.82 16.17 -37.54
C ALA A 428 -7.69 15.16 -37.78
N ASN A 429 -7.04 14.70 -36.73
CA ASN A 429 -5.95 13.73 -36.84
C ASN A 429 -6.50 12.29 -36.89
N PRO A 430 -6.33 11.53 -38.01
CA PRO A 430 -6.80 10.15 -38.12
C PRO A 430 -6.19 9.18 -37.10
N SER A 431 -5.03 9.52 -36.52
CA SER A 431 -4.35 8.76 -35.46
C SER A 431 -4.52 9.38 -34.09
N ALA A 432 -5.54 10.21 -33.86
CA ALA A 432 -5.79 10.83 -32.56
C ALA A 432 -6.08 9.77 -31.48
N ILE A 433 -5.59 10.01 -30.26
CA ILE A 433 -5.89 9.20 -29.07
C ILE A 433 -6.85 9.99 -28.21
N ILE A 434 -8.04 9.46 -27.98
CA ILE A 434 -9.05 10.01 -27.10
C ILE A 434 -9.02 9.19 -25.80
N TYR A 435 -8.42 9.72 -24.75
CA TYR A 435 -8.27 9.03 -23.48
C TYR A 435 -9.63 8.62 -22.91
N GLY A 436 -9.80 7.31 -22.64
CA GLY A 436 -11.01 6.70 -22.11
C GLY A 436 -12.05 6.29 -23.17
N ASP A 437 -11.80 6.57 -24.45
CA ASP A 437 -12.74 6.28 -25.54
C ASP A 437 -12.10 5.47 -26.70
N GLY A 438 -10.79 5.65 -26.94
CA GLY A 438 -10.07 4.92 -28.00
C GLY A 438 -9.43 5.82 -29.05
N SER A 439 -9.34 5.34 -30.28
CA SER A 439 -8.94 6.12 -31.47
C SER A 439 -10.01 6.02 -32.56
N PRO A 440 -10.02 6.94 -33.57
CA PRO A 440 -10.97 6.84 -34.69
C PRO A 440 -10.97 5.48 -35.37
N LEU A 441 -9.78 4.87 -35.52
CA LEU A 441 -9.67 3.54 -36.14
C LEU A 441 -10.18 2.42 -35.22
N ILE A 442 -10.03 2.54 -33.90
CA ILE A 442 -10.66 1.64 -32.91
C ILE A 442 -12.19 1.79 -32.96
N GLY A 443 -12.71 3.02 -33.03
CA GLY A 443 -14.14 3.29 -33.18
C GLY A 443 -14.72 2.64 -34.45
N ALA A 444 -14.06 2.83 -35.60
CA ALA A 444 -14.43 2.19 -36.85
C ALA A 444 -14.36 0.65 -36.79
N ALA A 445 -13.39 0.10 -36.02
CA ALA A 445 -13.26 -1.34 -35.81
C ALA A 445 -14.41 -1.90 -34.97
N ARG A 446 -14.87 -1.19 -33.96
CA ARG A 446 -16.04 -1.54 -33.12
C ARG A 446 -17.35 -1.46 -33.91
N SER A 447 -17.57 -0.40 -34.66
CA SER A 447 -18.78 -0.21 -35.46
C SER A 447 -18.92 -1.22 -36.62
N GLY A 448 -17.82 -1.84 -37.05
CA GLY A 448 -17.81 -2.79 -38.14
C GLY A 448 -17.80 -2.15 -39.54
N ARG A 449 -17.54 -0.86 -39.63
CA ARG A 449 -17.51 -0.09 -40.90
C ARG A 449 -16.15 -0.19 -41.58
N ALA A 450 -16.00 -1.18 -42.44
CA ALA A 450 -14.77 -1.43 -43.17
C ALA A 450 -14.41 -0.27 -44.11
N ASP A 451 -15.38 0.44 -44.68
CA ASP A 451 -15.21 1.62 -45.50
C ASP A 451 -14.56 2.79 -44.73
N ILE A 452 -15.03 3.04 -43.48
CA ILE A 452 -14.45 4.05 -42.61
C ILE A 452 -13.03 3.68 -42.20
N ALA A 453 -12.83 2.42 -41.76
CA ALA A 453 -11.51 1.96 -41.34
C ALA A 453 -10.50 2.04 -42.51
N LYS A 454 -10.91 1.65 -43.73
CA LYS A 454 -10.08 1.80 -44.93
C LYS A 454 -9.74 3.25 -45.18
N TYR A 455 -10.71 4.15 -45.13
CA TYR A 455 -10.48 5.58 -45.36
C TYR A 455 -9.52 6.16 -44.33
N LEU A 456 -9.70 5.85 -43.05
CA LEU A 456 -8.80 6.32 -42.00
C LEU A 456 -7.36 5.83 -42.19
N LEU A 457 -7.17 4.56 -42.57
CA LEU A 457 -5.86 4.00 -42.94
C LEU A 457 -5.25 4.69 -44.14
N ASP A 458 -6.06 5.01 -45.19
CA ASP A 458 -5.63 5.75 -46.35
C ASP A 458 -5.23 7.20 -46.02
N GLN A 459 -5.79 7.78 -44.96
CA GLN A 459 -5.43 9.08 -44.41
C GLN A 459 -4.27 9.02 -43.38
N GLY A 460 -3.63 7.87 -43.20
CA GLY A 460 -2.44 7.70 -42.38
C GLY A 460 -2.74 7.34 -40.91
N ALA A 461 -3.91 6.78 -40.62
CA ALA A 461 -4.14 6.20 -39.30
C ALA A 461 -3.19 5.02 -39.04
N ASP A 462 -2.68 4.92 -37.81
CA ASP A 462 -1.77 3.84 -37.40
C ASP A 462 -2.56 2.55 -37.14
N PRO A 463 -2.34 1.46 -37.93
CA PRO A 463 -3.03 0.18 -37.73
C PRO A 463 -2.63 -0.51 -36.41
N ASN A 464 -1.51 -0.10 -35.78
CA ASN A 464 -0.98 -0.61 -34.52
C ASN A 464 -1.09 0.42 -33.39
N GLY A 465 -1.91 1.45 -33.56
CA GLY A 465 -2.15 2.45 -32.51
C GLY A 465 -2.81 1.84 -31.28
N VAL A 466 -2.11 1.88 -30.14
CA VAL A 466 -2.57 1.33 -28.85
C VAL A 466 -3.18 2.44 -27.99
N VAL A 467 -4.34 2.14 -27.38
CA VAL A 467 -4.96 2.98 -26.37
C VAL A 467 -5.20 2.14 -25.12
N GLU A 468 -4.64 2.56 -23.98
CA GLU A 468 -4.75 1.83 -22.71
C GLU A 468 -6.22 1.72 -22.28
N GLY A 469 -6.67 0.48 -22.05
CA GLY A 469 -8.06 0.17 -21.70
C GLY A 469 -9.01 -0.01 -22.88
N ASP A 470 -8.58 0.30 -24.12
CA ASP A 470 -9.36 0.17 -25.37
C ASP A 470 -8.69 -0.75 -26.41
N GLY A 471 -7.44 -1.14 -26.15
CA GLY A 471 -6.68 -2.07 -26.95
C GLY A 471 -6.10 -1.48 -28.23
N SER A 472 -6.09 -2.25 -29.31
CA SER A 472 -5.69 -1.86 -30.66
C SER A 472 -6.86 -2.04 -31.65
N PRO A 473 -6.78 -1.44 -32.85
CA PRO A 473 -7.80 -1.65 -33.88
C PRO A 473 -8.05 -3.14 -34.19
N LEU A 474 -6.98 -3.95 -34.23
CA LEU A 474 -7.08 -5.38 -34.50
C LEU A 474 -7.70 -6.15 -33.32
N ILE A 475 -7.38 -5.79 -32.07
CA ILE A 475 -8.01 -6.34 -30.86
C ILE A 475 -9.51 -6.03 -30.88
N ALA A 476 -9.89 -4.79 -31.15
CA ALA A 476 -11.27 -4.36 -31.21
C ALA A 476 -12.06 -5.09 -32.32
N ALA A 477 -11.52 -5.18 -33.55
CA ALA A 477 -12.15 -5.90 -34.63
C ALA A 477 -12.30 -7.40 -34.33
N ALA A 478 -11.29 -8.02 -33.73
CA ALA A 478 -11.28 -9.45 -33.38
C ALA A 478 -12.31 -9.77 -32.29
N GLY A 479 -12.40 -8.96 -31.23
CA GLY A 479 -13.35 -9.12 -30.16
C GLY A 479 -14.82 -8.89 -30.59
N HIS A 480 -15.05 -8.02 -31.58
CA HIS A 480 -16.40 -7.74 -32.11
C HIS A 480 -16.79 -8.62 -33.29
N GLY A 481 -16.00 -9.61 -33.67
CA GLY A 481 -16.35 -10.58 -34.70
C GLY A 481 -16.29 -10.04 -36.14
N LYS A 482 -15.54 -8.98 -36.40
CA LYS A 482 -15.52 -8.28 -37.70
C LYS A 482 -14.45 -8.85 -38.63
N LEU A 483 -14.67 -10.06 -39.16
CA LEU A 483 -13.67 -10.80 -39.96
C LEU A 483 -13.13 -10.00 -41.13
N ASP A 484 -13.96 -9.28 -41.90
CA ASP A 484 -13.49 -8.50 -43.05
C ASP A 484 -12.56 -7.36 -42.62
N GLN A 485 -12.83 -6.74 -41.49
CA GLN A 485 -11.94 -5.73 -40.93
C GLN A 485 -10.64 -6.32 -40.38
N VAL A 486 -10.72 -7.48 -39.73
CA VAL A 486 -9.52 -8.22 -39.27
C VAL A 486 -8.60 -8.50 -40.48
N ARG A 487 -9.17 -8.99 -41.57
CA ARG A 487 -8.41 -9.24 -42.80
C ARG A 487 -7.75 -7.97 -43.33
N MET A 488 -8.50 -6.89 -43.49
CA MET A 488 -8.03 -5.62 -43.99
C MET A 488 -6.95 -5.02 -43.08
N LEU A 489 -7.14 -5.03 -41.76
CA LEU A 489 -6.15 -4.50 -40.78
C LEU A 489 -4.82 -5.26 -40.87
N VAL A 490 -4.87 -6.61 -40.97
CA VAL A 490 -3.66 -7.43 -41.14
C VAL A 490 -2.98 -7.15 -42.49
N GLU A 491 -3.73 -7.01 -43.58
CA GLU A 491 -3.19 -6.63 -44.90
C GLU A 491 -2.57 -5.24 -44.90
N ARG A 492 -3.04 -4.35 -44.01
CA ARG A 492 -2.48 -2.99 -43.84
C ARG A 492 -1.39 -2.92 -42.78
N GLY A 493 -0.87 -4.05 -42.28
CA GLY A 493 0.29 -4.12 -41.42
C GLY A 493 -0.04 -4.11 -39.90
N ALA A 494 -1.27 -4.44 -39.53
CA ALA A 494 -1.57 -4.67 -38.11
C ALA A 494 -0.84 -5.93 -37.61
N ASP A 495 -0.19 -5.82 -36.45
CA ASP A 495 0.54 -6.92 -35.82
C ASP A 495 -0.45 -7.89 -35.14
N VAL A 496 -0.50 -9.13 -35.63
CA VAL A 496 -1.38 -10.19 -35.12
C VAL A 496 -1.05 -10.64 -33.69
N ASN A 497 0.16 -10.30 -33.21
CA ASN A 497 0.64 -10.65 -31.90
C ASN A 497 0.74 -9.44 -30.94
N LEU A 498 0.26 -8.28 -31.34
CA LEU A 498 0.29 -7.08 -30.52
C LEU A 498 -0.53 -7.29 -29.25
N ALA A 499 0.17 -7.36 -28.12
CA ALA A 499 -0.44 -7.48 -26.80
C ALA A 499 -0.55 -6.11 -26.13
N VAL A 500 -1.70 -5.83 -25.52
CA VAL A 500 -1.97 -4.60 -24.79
C VAL A 500 -2.29 -4.95 -23.35
N GLU A 501 -1.65 -4.28 -22.41
CA GLU A 501 -1.86 -4.51 -20.99
C GLU A 501 -3.33 -4.23 -20.61
N GLY A 502 -4.00 -5.24 -20.07
CA GLY A 502 -5.41 -5.18 -19.68
C GLY A 502 -6.41 -5.54 -20.78
N ASP A 503 -6.01 -5.58 -22.06
CA ASP A 503 -6.88 -5.88 -23.21
C ASP A 503 -6.45 -7.15 -23.99
N GLU A 504 -5.36 -7.79 -23.55
CA GLU A 504 -4.84 -9.04 -24.12
C GLU A 504 -4.33 -8.90 -25.57
N ASN A 505 -4.42 -9.95 -26.38
CA ASN A 505 -4.05 -9.91 -27.80
C ASN A 505 -5.26 -10.25 -28.71
N PRO A 506 -5.17 -10.02 -30.04
CA PRO A 506 -6.30 -10.28 -30.95
C PRO A 506 -6.81 -11.72 -30.91
N LEU A 507 -5.90 -12.71 -30.78
CA LEU A 507 -6.27 -14.12 -30.75
C LEU A 507 -7.05 -14.47 -29.47
N MET A 508 -6.64 -13.94 -28.32
CA MET A 508 -7.34 -14.16 -27.03
C MET A 508 -8.73 -13.53 -27.05
N ASN A 509 -8.86 -12.30 -27.56
CA ASN A 509 -10.16 -11.63 -27.68
C ASN A 509 -11.11 -12.36 -28.62
N ALA A 510 -10.65 -12.80 -29.79
CA ALA A 510 -11.45 -13.61 -30.71
C ALA A 510 -11.87 -14.95 -30.08
N ALA A 511 -10.99 -15.59 -29.32
CA ALA A 511 -11.25 -16.85 -28.65
C ALA A 511 -12.22 -16.69 -27.47
N GLU A 512 -12.11 -15.61 -26.70
CA GLU A 512 -13.01 -15.26 -25.60
C GLU A 512 -14.46 -15.08 -26.07
N GLN A 513 -14.63 -14.45 -27.25
CA GLN A 513 -15.95 -14.18 -27.83
C GLN A 513 -16.44 -15.29 -28.76
N GLY A 514 -15.65 -16.35 -28.98
CA GLY A 514 -16.06 -17.52 -29.79
C GLY A 514 -16.03 -17.31 -31.29
N HIS A 515 -15.28 -16.35 -31.80
CA HIS A 515 -15.21 -16.01 -33.22
C HIS A 515 -14.27 -16.95 -33.99
N LEU A 516 -14.69 -18.23 -34.17
CA LEU A 516 -13.89 -19.30 -34.77
C LEU A 516 -13.21 -18.91 -36.10
N ALA A 517 -13.93 -18.25 -37.00
CA ALA A 517 -13.39 -17.85 -38.31
C ALA A 517 -12.23 -16.83 -38.18
N ILE A 518 -12.30 -15.94 -37.17
CA ILE A 518 -11.24 -14.98 -36.88
C ILE A 518 -10.06 -15.71 -36.20
N VAL A 519 -10.33 -16.61 -35.28
CA VAL A 519 -9.29 -17.45 -34.63
C VAL A 519 -8.51 -18.21 -35.70
N GLN A 520 -9.21 -18.85 -36.67
CA GLN A 520 -8.59 -19.57 -37.76
C GLN A 520 -7.71 -18.66 -38.60
N PHE A 521 -8.24 -17.51 -39.00
CA PHE A 521 -7.49 -16.54 -39.82
C PHE A 521 -6.24 -16.01 -39.09
N LEU A 522 -6.36 -15.62 -37.82
CA LEU A 522 -5.24 -15.11 -37.04
C LEU A 522 -4.13 -16.16 -36.87
N VAL A 523 -4.51 -17.43 -36.59
CA VAL A 523 -3.53 -18.54 -36.50
C VAL A 523 -2.85 -18.78 -37.86
N GLU A 524 -3.58 -18.73 -38.99
CA GLU A 524 -3.01 -18.81 -40.33
C GLU A 524 -2.03 -17.66 -40.65
N LYS A 525 -2.26 -16.49 -40.05
CA LYS A 525 -1.39 -15.30 -40.17
C LYS A 525 -0.26 -15.26 -39.16
N GLY A 526 -0.06 -16.32 -38.37
CA GLY A 526 1.07 -16.45 -37.46
C GLY A 526 0.81 -15.92 -36.03
N ALA A 527 -0.43 -15.86 -35.60
CA ALA A 527 -0.73 -15.57 -34.21
C ALA A 527 -0.19 -16.68 -33.29
N ASP A 528 0.47 -16.27 -32.21
CA ASP A 528 1.05 -17.20 -31.23
C ASP A 528 -0.06 -17.84 -30.38
N ILE A 529 -0.35 -19.12 -30.65
CA ILE A 529 -1.34 -19.92 -29.92
C ILE A 529 -0.92 -20.26 -28.49
N HIS A 530 0.34 -20.07 -28.13
CA HIS A 530 0.92 -20.33 -26.81
C HIS A 530 1.10 -19.06 -26.00
N ALA A 531 0.78 -17.89 -26.55
CA ALA A 531 0.89 -16.61 -25.85
C ALA A 531 0.18 -16.65 -24.50
N LYS A 532 0.86 -16.18 -23.46
CA LYS A 532 0.32 -16.07 -22.08
C LYS A 532 0.42 -14.63 -21.63
N ILE A 533 -0.71 -14.05 -21.23
CA ILE A 533 -0.78 -12.69 -20.75
C ILE A 533 -1.32 -12.71 -19.31
N TYR A 534 -0.66 -11.97 -18.41
CA TYR A 534 -1.11 -11.86 -17.04
C TYR A 534 -2.11 -10.70 -16.92
N SER A 535 -3.33 -10.99 -16.45
CA SER A 535 -4.37 -9.99 -16.26
C SER A 535 -4.60 -9.71 -14.77
N GLU A 536 -4.41 -8.46 -14.35
CA GLU A 536 -4.65 -8.01 -12.96
C GLU A 536 -6.12 -7.64 -12.69
N LYS A 537 -6.96 -7.61 -13.70
CA LYS A 537 -8.35 -7.06 -13.69
C LYS A 537 -9.37 -7.85 -12.86
N TYR A 538 -8.99 -8.89 -12.09
CA TYR A 538 -9.92 -9.68 -11.30
C TYR A 538 -9.82 -9.43 -9.79
N PRO A 539 -10.96 -9.36 -9.04
CA PRO A 539 -11.00 -8.97 -7.63
C PRO A 539 -10.37 -9.98 -6.63
N ARG A 540 -9.72 -11.06 -7.11
CA ARG A 540 -9.13 -12.11 -6.26
C ARG A 540 -7.75 -12.62 -6.72
N GLY A 541 -6.92 -11.75 -7.26
CA GLY A 541 -5.59 -12.11 -7.75
C GLY A 541 -5.60 -12.32 -9.26
N GLY A 542 -4.57 -11.79 -9.95
CA GLY A 542 -4.45 -11.91 -11.40
C GLY A 542 -4.30 -13.35 -11.87
N GLU A 543 -4.78 -13.63 -13.07
CA GLU A 543 -4.67 -14.94 -13.72
C GLU A 543 -3.87 -14.87 -15.03
N TRP A 544 -3.14 -15.95 -15.32
CA TRP A 544 -2.55 -16.13 -16.64
C TRP A 544 -3.63 -16.56 -17.64
N ARG A 545 -3.74 -15.81 -18.72
CA ARG A 545 -4.71 -16.06 -19.77
C ARG A 545 -4.03 -16.56 -21.05
N THR A 546 -4.65 -17.51 -21.69
CA THR A 546 -4.30 -18.03 -23.01
C THR A 546 -5.56 -18.04 -23.87
N ALA A 547 -5.42 -18.06 -25.21
CA ALA A 547 -6.56 -18.13 -26.11
C ALA A 547 -7.46 -19.36 -25.81
N ILE A 548 -6.85 -20.52 -25.52
CA ILE A 548 -7.59 -21.73 -25.18
C ILE A 548 -8.31 -21.66 -23.82
N SER A 549 -7.67 -21.03 -22.81
CA SER A 549 -8.30 -20.87 -21.49
C SER A 549 -9.50 -19.94 -21.55
N GLN A 550 -9.43 -18.85 -22.32
CA GLN A 550 -10.54 -17.90 -22.51
C GLN A 550 -11.71 -18.55 -23.28
N ALA A 551 -11.43 -19.26 -24.39
CA ALA A 551 -12.45 -19.98 -25.13
C ALA A 551 -13.18 -21.01 -24.25
N ARG A 552 -12.46 -21.77 -23.41
CA ARG A 552 -13.04 -22.78 -22.52
C ARG A 552 -13.89 -22.15 -21.42
N LYS A 553 -13.38 -21.08 -20.79
CA LYS A 553 -14.08 -20.33 -19.73
C LYS A 553 -15.43 -19.80 -20.20
N ASN A 554 -15.51 -19.38 -21.46
CA ASN A 554 -16.73 -18.85 -22.06
C ASN A 554 -17.56 -19.90 -22.84
N GLY A 555 -17.16 -21.18 -22.83
CA GLY A 555 -17.93 -22.28 -23.40
C GLY A 555 -17.80 -22.47 -24.91
N HIS A 556 -16.84 -21.81 -25.58
CA HIS A 556 -16.62 -21.88 -27.04
C HIS A 556 -15.82 -23.13 -27.41
N MET A 557 -16.49 -24.31 -27.34
CA MET A 557 -15.84 -25.62 -27.51
C MET A 557 -15.38 -25.92 -28.94
N ASP A 558 -15.90 -25.25 -29.93
CA ASP A 558 -15.45 -25.29 -31.33
C ASP A 558 -14.06 -24.59 -31.47
N VAL A 559 -13.89 -23.44 -30.85
CA VAL A 559 -12.59 -22.74 -30.77
C VAL A 559 -11.59 -23.58 -29.97
N VAL A 560 -11.98 -24.15 -28.83
CA VAL A 560 -11.11 -25.02 -28.03
C VAL A 560 -10.60 -26.19 -28.87
N ARG A 561 -11.48 -26.90 -29.56
CA ARG A 561 -11.12 -28.04 -30.41
C ARG A 561 -10.18 -27.64 -31.56
N TYR A 562 -10.43 -26.49 -32.16
CA TYR A 562 -9.55 -25.97 -33.19
C TYR A 562 -8.15 -25.65 -32.65
N LEU A 563 -8.05 -24.88 -31.56
CA LEU A 563 -6.76 -24.53 -30.96
C LEU A 563 -5.99 -25.77 -30.49
N GLN A 564 -6.66 -26.78 -29.90
CA GLN A 564 -6.05 -28.07 -29.56
C GLN A 564 -5.53 -28.80 -30.80
N SER A 565 -6.26 -28.80 -31.92
CA SER A 565 -5.82 -29.42 -33.16
C SER A 565 -4.57 -28.77 -33.76
N ARG A 566 -4.30 -27.51 -33.36
CA ARG A 566 -3.10 -26.75 -33.73
C ARG A 566 -1.97 -26.86 -32.71
N GLY A 567 -2.18 -27.61 -31.60
CA GLY A 567 -1.15 -27.87 -30.58
C GLY A 567 -1.18 -26.92 -29.38
N ALA A 568 -2.22 -26.09 -29.23
CA ALA A 568 -2.36 -25.26 -28.04
C ALA A 568 -2.53 -26.12 -26.79
N VAL A 569 -1.77 -25.81 -25.74
CA VAL A 569 -1.80 -26.45 -24.42
C VAL A 569 -2.29 -25.41 -23.39
N GLU A 570 -2.94 -25.86 -22.33
CA GLU A 570 -3.39 -24.97 -21.23
C GLU A 570 -2.25 -24.33 -20.46
#